data_541efcdf82495eb888692e44d2820b90
#
_entry.id   541efcdf82495eb888692e44d2820b90
#
_cell.length_a   1.000
_cell.length_b   1.000
_cell.length_c   1.000
_cell.angle_alpha   90.00
_cell.angle_beta   90.00
_cell.angle_gamma   90.00
#
_symmetry.space_group_name_H-M   'P 1'
#
loop_
_entity.id
_entity.type
_entity.pdbx_description
1 polymer ?
#
loop_
_entity_poly.entity_id
_entity_poly.type
_entity_poly.pdbx_seq_one_letter_code
_entity_poly.pdbx_strand_id
1 'polypeptide(L)'
;MSDQPIYVTEPYLPPLEEFIPYLEKIWDSKRLTNNGPMHQQLEEALCEYLGVPEIALFNNGTIALLTALQALRITGEVITTPFSFVATAHSLTWNGITPVFVDIDPNTFNLDPSKIEAAITSRTTAIMPVHCYGNPCDVDAIQEIADKYNLKVIYDAAHAFGVQDEGGSILRHGDLSAISFHATKVFNTFEGGAIICPDKKTKQHINNLKNFGFVDEVTVVAPGINGKMSEVNSAFGLLQLKYIDTALASRKLVDAHYRNTLSNVHGISFLKPIDLEKHNFSYFPILVEDEYIISRDELYYLLRENNIYARRYFYPLVSDTAQYNSRVKNINLKAARSISKKVICLPIFPGMEQSSLFEISSIICKPIKNDIKTNT
;
A
#
# COMPACT_ATOMS: atom_id res chain seq x y z
N MET A 1 -2.98 25.67 19.44
CA MET A 1 -2.12 24.61 18.85
C MET A 1 -2.31 23.38 19.72
N SER A 2 -2.59 22.24 19.11
CA SER A 2 -2.68 20.96 19.85
C SER A 2 -1.29 20.62 20.37
N ASP A 3 -1.15 20.32 21.69
CA ASP A 3 0.10 19.82 22.28
C ASP A 3 0.45 18.41 21.78
N GLN A 4 -0.49 17.74 21.14
CA GLN A 4 -0.33 16.38 20.62
C GLN A 4 0.13 16.39 19.15
N PRO A 5 1.12 15.56 18.78
CA PRO A 5 1.60 15.47 17.41
C PRO A 5 0.52 14.87 16.49
N ILE A 6 0.35 15.48 15.30
CA ILE A 6 -0.54 14.96 14.26
C ILE A 6 0.30 14.18 13.25
N TYR A 7 0.16 12.86 13.23
CA TYR A 7 0.89 12.00 12.29
C TYR A 7 0.16 11.86 10.95
N VAL A 8 0.89 11.45 9.91
CA VAL A 8 0.34 11.24 8.55
C VAL A 8 -0.85 10.27 8.55
N THR A 9 -0.86 9.35 9.48
CA THR A 9 -1.99 8.45 9.73
C THR A 9 -1.98 8.00 11.18
N GLU A 10 -3.15 7.66 11.68
CA GLU A 10 -3.36 7.08 12.99
C GLU A 10 -4.26 5.86 12.82
N PRO A 11 -3.92 4.70 13.46
CA PRO A 11 -4.74 3.51 13.35
C PRO A 11 -6.08 3.74 14.05
N TYR A 12 -7.16 3.34 13.38
CA TYR A 12 -8.44 3.23 14.06
C TYR A 12 -8.39 2.04 15.03
N LEU A 13 -8.74 2.30 16.28
CA LEU A 13 -8.86 1.27 17.32
C LEU A 13 -10.33 1.14 17.74
N PRO A 14 -11.00 0.02 17.46
CA PRO A 14 -12.30 -0.28 18.02
C PRO A 14 -12.30 -0.31 19.55
N PRO A 15 -13.46 -0.21 20.23
CA PRO A 15 -13.56 -0.31 21.68
C PRO A 15 -12.88 -1.58 22.20
N LEU A 16 -12.00 -1.42 23.20
CA LEU A 16 -11.22 -2.54 23.76
C LEU A 16 -12.12 -3.65 24.32
N GLU A 17 -13.22 -3.26 24.94
CA GLU A 17 -14.22 -4.17 25.52
C GLU A 17 -14.84 -5.11 24.47
N GLU A 18 -14.88 -4.72 23.18
CA GLU A 18 -15.34 -5.61 22.12
C GLU A 18 -14.25 -6.59 21.65
N PHE A 19 -12.99 -6.30 21.94
CA PHE A 19 -11.87 -7.21 21.62
C PHE A 19 -11.71 -8.32 22.67
N ILE A 20 -12.04 -8.03 23.96
CA ILE A 20 -11.89 -8.97 25.07
C ILE A 20 -12.56 -10.33 24.80
N PRO A 21 -13.82 -10.41 24.30
CA PRO A 21 -14.46 -11.71 24.03
C PRO A 21 -13.74 -12.56 22.98
N TYR A 22 -13.02 -11.95 22.05
CA TYR A 22 -12.18 -12.70 21.10
C TYR A 22 -10.95 -13.28 21.77
N LEU A 23 -10.32 -12.50 22.68
CA LEU A 23 -9.16 -12.96 23.45
C LEU A 23 -9.56 -14.13 24.37
N GLU A 24 -10.69 -14.05 25.07
CA GLU A 24 -11.21 -15.14 25.91
C GLU A 24 -11.36 -16.43 25.12
N LYS A 25 -11.96 -16.40 23.91
CA LYS A 25 -12.07 -17.57 23.03
C LYS A 25 -10.71 -18.16 22.64
N ILE A 26 -9.70 -17.28 22.39
CA ILE A 26 -8.34 -17.75 22.10
C ILE A 26 -7.71 -18.42 23.31
N TRP A 27 -7.88 -17.85 24.54
CA TRP A 27 -7.39 -18.45 25.79
C TRP A 27 -8.04 -19.81 26.07
N ASP A 28 -9.34 -19.92 25.89
CA ASP A 28 -10.07 -21.16 26.10
C ASP A 28 -9.66 -22.27 25.12
N SER A 29 -9.51 -21.91 23.84
CA SER A 29 -9.13 -22.86 22.80
C SER A 29 -7.64 -23.26 22.85
N LYS A 30 -6.79 -22.40 23.45
CA LYS A 30 -5.32 -22.52 23.45
C LYS A 30 -4.70 -22.62 22.04
N ARG A 31 -5.43 -22.19 21.01
CA ARG A 31 -4.93 -22.10 19.64
C ARG A 31 -4.45 -20.67 19.40
N LEU A 32 -3.15 -20.51 19.12
CA LEU A 32 -2.51 -19.18 18.96
C LEU A 32 -2.10 -18.90 17.52
N THR A 33 -2.03 -19.94 16.68
CA THR A 33 -1.54 -19.87 15.30
C THR A 33 -1.95 -21.14 14.52
N ASN A 34 -1.34 -21.35 13.34
CA ASN A 34 -1.54 -22.55 12.51
C ASN A 34 -2.97 -22.73 12.02
N ASN A 35 -3.52 -21.70 11.38
CA ASN A 35 -4.84 -21.73 10.76
C ASN A 35 -5.96 -22.08 11.75
N GLY A 36 -5.98 -21.40 12.91
CA GLY A 36 -7.00 -21.58 13.92
C GLY A 36 -8.34 -20.93 13.56
N PRO A 37 -9.33 -20.98 14.46
CA PRO A 37 -10.69 -20.52 14.16
C PRO A 37 -10.80 -19.05 13.77
N MET A 38 -10.05 -18.15 14.42
CA MET A 38 -10.10 -16.71 14.10
C MET A 38 -9.50 -16.44 12.72
N HIS A 39 -8.41 -17.16 12.38
CA HIS A 39 -7.77 -17.06 11.07
C HIS A 39 -8.74 -17.48 9.95
N GLN A 40 -9.42 -18.62 10.08
CA GLN A 40 -10.37 -19.10 9.10
C GLN A 40 -11.56 -18.15 8.93
N GLN A 41 -12.15 -17.69 10.04
CA GLN A 41 -13.24 -16.71 10.02
C GLN A 41 -12.82 -15.40 9.35
N LEU A 42 -11.59 -14.94 9.59
CA LEU A 42 -11.12 -13.71 8.95
C LEU A 42 -10.92 -13.90 7.44
N GLU A 43 -10.39 -15.05 6.99
CA GLU A 43 -10.30 -15.35 5.55
C GLU A 43 -11.68 -15.32 4.88
N GLU A 44 -12.68 -15.96 5.47
CA GLU A 44 -14.06 -15.98 4.96
C GLU A 44 -14.66 -14.57 4.92
N ALA A 45 -14.58 -13.82 6.03
CA ALA A 45 -15.12 -12.47 6.14
C ALA A 45 -14.45 -11.48 5.18
N LEU A 46 -13.13 -11.62 4.96
CA LEU A 46 -12.41 -10.78 4.00
C LEU A 46 -12.77 -11.14 2.54
N CYS A 47 -12.95 -12.41 2.20
CA CYS A 47 -13.43 -12.81 0.88
C CYS A 47 -14.80 -12.19 0.58
N GLU A 48 -15.72 -12.23 1.54
CA GLU A 48 -17.06 -11.64 1.42
C GLU A 48 -16.98 -10.11 1.27
N TYR A 49 -16.27 -9.44 2.19
CA TYR A 49 -16.17 -7.98 2.21
C TYR A 49 -15.48 -7.40 0.96
N LEU A 50 -14.40 -8.04 0.51
CA LEU A 50 -13.62 -7.60 -0.64
C LEU A 50 -14.19 -8.08 -1.98
N GLY A 51 -15.14 -9.02 -1.98
CA GLY A 51 -15.69 -9.61 -3.20
C GLY A 51 -14.64 -10.38 -4.00
N VAL A 52 -13.77 -11.14 -3.34
CA VAL A 52 -12.68 -11.89 -3.97
C VAL A 52 -12.86 -13.40 -3.75
N PRO A 53 -12.40 -14.27 -4.70
CA PRO A 53 -12.69 -15.69 -4.63
C PRO A 53 -11.98 -16.40 -3.48
N GLU A 54 -10.71 -16.09 -3.25
CA GLU A 54 -9.89 -16.75 -2.23
C GLU A 54 -8.82 -15.77 -1.69
N ILE A 55 -8.52 -15.90 -0.40
CA ILE A 55 -7.50 -15.10 0.28
C ILE A 55 -6.63 -16.00 1.16
N ALA A 56 -5.34 -15.74 1.21
CA ALA A 56 -4.40 -16.37 2.12
C ALA A 56 -3.76 -15.32 3.02
N LEU A 57 -3.95 -15.42 4.34
CA LEU A 57 -3.46 -14.45 5.33
C LEU A 57 -1.99 -14.69 5.68
N PHE A 58 -1.28 -13.59 5.93
CA PHE A 58 0.14 -13.55 6.28
C PHE A 58 0.40 -12.67 7.50
N ASN A 59 1.55 -12.88 8.14
CA ASN A 59 2.00 -12.05 9.27
C ASN A 59 2.37 -10.62 8.87
N ASN A 60 2.67 -10.33 7.61
CA ASN A 60 2.84 -8.98 7.06
C ASN A 60 2.80 -8.98 5.52
N GLY A 61 2.64 -7.78 4.94
CA GLY A 61 2.58 -7.60 3.48
C GLY A 61 3.90 -7.92 2.75
N THR A 62 5.05 -7.72 3.38
CA THR A 62 6.36 -8.02 2.76
C THR A 62 6.52 -9.52 2.55
N ILE A 63 6.17 -10.33 3.56
CA ILE A 63 6.18 -11.80 3.45
C ILE A 63 5.15 -12.28 2.42
N ALA A 64 4.00 -11.61 2.32
CA ALA A 64 3.03 -11.89 1.26
C ALA A 64 3.65 -11.67 -0.13
N LEU A 65 4.31 -10.54 -0.40
CA LEU A 65 5.00 -10.27 -1.67
C LEU A 65 6.08 -11.32 -1.96
N LEU A 66 6.93 -11.63 -0.98
CA LEU A 66 7.97 -12.66 -1.11
C LEU A 66 7.36 -14.01 -1.51
N THR A 67 6.28 -14.40 -0.86
CA THR A 67 5.61 -15.68 -1.12
C THR A 67 4.87 -15.70 -2.46
N ALA A 68 4.28 -14.58 -2.88
CA ALA A 68 3.63 -14.45 -4.20
C ALA A 68 4.63 -14.70 -5.33
N LEU A 69 5.83 -14.12 -5.23
CA LEU A 69 6.92 -14.35 -6.19
C LEU A 69 7.35 -15.82 -6.25
N GLN A 70 7.48 -16.48 -5.10
CA GLN A 70 7.80 -17.90 -5.03
C GLN A 70 6.68 -18.79 -5.56
N ALA A 71 5.41 -18.46 -5.26
CA ALA A 71 4.25 -19.22 -5.70
C ALA A 71 4.14 -19.28 -7.24
N LEU A 72 4.48 -18.18 -7.91
CA LEU A 72 4.51 -18.10 -9.37
C LEU A 72 5.88 -18.46 -9.98
N ARG A 73 6.85 -18.86 -9.15
CA ARG A 73 8.23 -19.25 -9.57
C ARG A 73 8.91 -18.14 -10.39
N ILE A 74 8.72 -16.89 -9.99
CA ILE A 74 9.31 -15.74 -10.67
C ILE A 74 10.83 -15.75 -10.50
N THR A 75 11.55 -15.49 -11.58
CA THR A 75 13.01 -15.43 -11.65
C THR A 75 13.46 -14.31 -12.59
N GLY A 76 14.75 -14.11 -12.77
CA GLY A 76 15.32 -13.20 -13.75
C GLY A 76 15.03 -11.72 -13.44
N GLU A 77 14.20 -11.07 -14.24
CA GLU A 77 13.86 -9.65 -14.14
C GLU A 77 12.38 -9.45 -13.95
N VAL A 78 12.02 -8.47 -13.09
CA VAL A 78 10.64 -8.02 -12.89
C VAL A 78 10.55 -6.52 -13.07
N ILE A 79 9.66 -6.09 -13.97
CA ILE A 79 9.38 -4.68 -14.20
C ILE A 79 8.52 -4.15 -13.05
N THR A 80 8.93 -3.00 -12.47
CA THR A 80 8.22 -2.34 -11.38
C THR A 80 8.41 -0.83 -11.41
N THR A 81 7.78 -0.10 -10.49
CA THR A 81 7.87 1.36 -10.35
C THR A 81 8.97 1.76 -9.34
N PRO A 82 9.68 2.88 -9.58
CA PRO A 82 10.56 3.46 -8.56
C PRO A 82 9.78 4.24 -7.48
N PHE A 83 8.51 4.59 -7.76
CA PHE A 83 7.67 5.44 -6.91
C PHE A 83 6.77 4.56 -6.03
N SER A 84 7.36 3.93 -5.03
CA SER A 84 6.70 3.02 -4.08
C SER A 84 7.47 2.96 -2.77
N PHE A 85 6.91 2.24 -1.80
CA PHE A 85 7.64 1.85 -0.60
C PHE A 85 8.70 0.79 -0.95
N VAL A 86 9.81 0.79 -0.22
CA VAL A 86 10.96 -0.09 -0.52
C VAL A 86 10.62 -1.58 -0.52
N ALA A 87 9.56 -2.02 0.18
CA ALA A 87 9.17 -3.43 0.25
C ALA A 87 8.89 -4.03 -1.13
N THR A 88 8.34 -3.25 -2.07
CA THR A 88 8.09 -3.69 -3.46
C THR A 88 9.39 -4.19 -4.11
N ALA A 89 10.42 -3.37 -4.18
CA ALA A 89 11.69 -3.75 -4.81
C ALA A 89 12.54 -4.70 -3.92
N HIS A 90 12.47 -4.55 -2.59
CA HIS A 90 13.18 -5.44 -1.68
C HIS A 90 12.66 -6.88 -1.76
N SER A 91 11.36 -7.09 -1.94
CA SER A 91 10.81 -8.44 -2.11
C SER A 91 11.38 -9.16 -3.35
N LEU A 92 11.62 -8.41 -4.43
CA LEU A 92 12.32 -8.93 -5.62
C LEU A 92 13.76 -9.32 -5.30
N THR A 93 14.52 -8.38 -4.71
CA THR A 93 15.94 -8.58 -4.42
C THR A 93 16.18 -9.74 -3.44
N TRP A 94 15.32 -9.87 -2.41
CA TRP A 94 15.39 -11.00 -1.46
C TRP A 94 15.12 -12.36 -2.11
N ASN A 95 14.34 -12.39 -3.20
CA ASN A 95 14.12 -13.58 -4.02
C ASN A 95 15.19 -13.79 -5.11
N GLY A 96 16.28 -13.01 -5.11
CA GLY A 96 17.31 -13.09 -6.16
C GLY A 96 16.88 -12.55 -7.52
N ILE A 97 15.77 -11.80 -7.57
CA ILE A 97 15.18 -11.22 -8.77
C ILE A 97 15.70 -9.80 -8.97
N THR A 98 15.98 -9.41 -10.20
CA THR A 98 16.43 -8.07 -10.54
C THR A 98 15.23 -7.16 -10.79
N PRO A 99 15.01 -6.10 -9.98
CA PRO A 99 13.99 -5.10 -10.29
C PRO A 99 14.44 -4.25 -11.49
N VAL A 100 13.53 -4.07 -12.47
CA VAL A 100 13.69 -3.18 -13.60
C VAL A 100 12.72 -2.03 -13.41
N PHE A 101 13.24 -0.84 -13.12
CA PHE A 101 12.42 0.33 -12.84
C PHE A 101 11.96 1.00 -14.12
N VAL A 102 10.67 1.22 -14.24
CA VAL A 102 10.00 1.95 -15.33
C VAL A 102 9.29 3.16 -14.74
N ASP A 103 9.30 4.27 -15.46
CA ASP A 103 8.73 5.54 -15.02
C ASP A 103 7.22 5.47 -14.81
N ILE A 104 6.69 6.45 -14.13
CA ILE A 104 5.26 6.56 -13.81
C ILE A 104 4.53 7.49 -14.78
N ASP A 105 3.20 7.33 -14.85
CA ASP A 105 2.31 8.33 -15.39
C ASP A 105 2.16 9.48 -14.39
N PRO A 106 2.45 10.74 -14.81
CA PRO A 106 2.37 11.89 -13.91
C PRO A 106 0.95 12.23 -13.45
N ASN A 107 -0.09 11.69 -14.06
CA ASN A 107 -1.47 11.95 -13.69
C ASN A 107 -2.01 10.96 -12.64
N THR A 108 -1.48 9.74 -12.60
CA THR A 108 -1.94 8.67 -11.70
C THR A 108 -0.91 8.28 -10.64
N PHE A 109 0.36 8.58 -10.90
CA PHE A 109 1.55 8.18 -10.13
C PHE A 109 1.79 6.66 -10.14
N ASN A 110 1.04 5.93 -10.94
CA ASN A 110 1.22 4.50 -11.16
C ASN A 110 2.22 4.23 -12.28
N LEU A 111 2.69 3.00 -12.37
CA LEU A 111 3.53 2.52 -13.47
C LEU A 111 2.89 2.87 -14.82
N ASP A 112 3.64 3.54 -15.70
CA ASP A 112 3.18 3.94 -17.02
C ASP A 112 3.24 2.76 -18.01
N PRO A 113 2.09 2.20 -18.45
CA PRO A 113 2.07 1.04 -19.34
C PRO A 113 2.78 1.30 -20.66
N SER A 114 2.72 2.53 -21.17
CA SER A 114 3.34 2.90 -22.46
C SER A 114 4.86 2.75 -22.47
N LYS A 115 5.48 2.63 -21.32
CA LYS A 115 6.95 2.50 -21.15
C LYS A 115 7.38 1.07 -20.82
N ILE A 116 6.44 0.16 -20.55
CA ILE A 116 6.75 -1.21 -20.11
C ILE A 116 7.44 -2.00 -21.23
N GLU A 117 6.91 -1.99 -22.43
CA GLU A 117 7.44 -2.81 -23.54
C GLU A 117 8.92 -2.52 -23.84
N ALA A 118 9.34 -1.25 -23.76
CA ALA A 118 10.72 -0.84 -23.98
C ALA A 118 11.70 -1.37 -22.91
N ALA A 119 11.19 -1.81 -21.78
CA ALA A 119 11.99 -2.35 -20.68
C ALA A 119 12.05 -3.89 -20.67
N ILE A 120 11.27 -4.56 -21.52
CA ILE A 120 11.22 -6.01 -21.59
C ILE A 120 12.52 -6.55 -22.23
N THR A 121 13.11 -7.54 -21.58
CA THR A 121 14.26 -8.30 -22.09
C THR A 121 13.94 -9.80 -22.11
N SER A 122 14.84 -10.63 -22.63
CA SER A 122 14.72 -12.09 -22.61
C SER A 122 14.72 -12.67 -21.17
N ARG A 123 15.05 -11.87 -20.16
CA ARG A 123 15.05 -12.28 -18.74
C ARG A 123 13.82 -11.80 -17.99
N THR A 124 12.98 -10.96 -18.59
CA THR A 124 11.78 -10.46 -17.94
C THR A 124 10.74 -11.58 -17.82
N THR A 125 10.26 -11.83 -16.62
CA THR A 125 9.30 -12.90 -16.33
C THR A 125 8.00 -12.41 -15.72
N ALA A 126 7.99 -11.17 -15.17
CA ALA A 126 6.78 -10.60 -14.57
C ALA A 126 6.80 -9.07 -14.58
N ILE A 127 5.61 -8.52 -14.36
CA ILE A 127 5.37 -7.12 -14.03
C ILE A 127 4.82 -7.07 -12.61
N MET A 128 5.39 -6.19 -11.76
CA MET A 128 4.90 -5.93 -10.40
C MET A 128 4.51 -4.45 -10.28
N PRO A 129 3.32 -4.07 -10.73
CA PRO A 129 2.82 -2.70 -10.59
C PRO A 129 2.35 -2.47 -9.15
N VAL A 130 2.24 -1.19 -8.77
CA VAL A 130 1.76 -0.78 -7.44
C VAL A 130 0.52 0.07 -7.61
N HIS A 131 -0.58 -0.29 -6.95
CA HIS A 131 -1.75 0.60 -6.83
C HIS A 131 -1.43 1.74 -5.86
N CYS A 132 -0.71 2.75 -6.37
CA CYS A 132 -0.15 3.82 -5.56
C CYS A 132 -1.25 4.63 -4.88
N TYR A 133 -1.18 4.77 -3.54
CA TYR A 133 -2.18 5.44 -2.70
C TYR A 133 -3.59 4.84 -2.77
N GLY A 134 -3.75 3.63 -3.31
CA GLY A 134 -5.05 3.00 -3.56
C GLY A 134 -5.66 3.36 -4.91
N ASN A 135 -4.97 4.14 -5.75
CA ASN A 135 -5.40 4.39 -7.11
C ASN A 135 -5.11 3.18 -8.00
N PRO A 136 -6.08 2.67 -8.78
CA PRO A 136 -5.86 1.57 -9.72
C PRO A 136 -4.78 1.92 -10.75
N CYS A 137 -3.90 0.96 -11.03
CA CYS A 137 -3.12 0.99 -12.26
C CYS A 137 -4.06 0.84 -13.46
N ASP A 138 -3.58 1.17 -14.65
CA ASP A 138 -4.24 0.79 -15.90
C ASP A 138 -4.09 -0.74 -16.08
N VAL A 139 -5.03 -1.46 -15.48
CA VAL A 139 -4.96 -2.93 -15.36
C VAL A 139 -5.12 -3.62 -16.71
N ASP A 140 -5.93 -3.04 -17.60
CA ASP A 140 -6.19 -3.60 -18.92
C ASP A 140 -4.95 -3.47 -19.81
N ALA A 141 -4.35 -2.29 -19.89
CA ALA A 141 -3.13 -2.09 -20.67
C ALA A 141 -1.95 -2.93 -20.14
N ILE A 142 -1.84 -3.09 -18.82
CA ILE A 142 -0.80 -3.94 -18.21
C ILE A 142 -1.06 -5.41 -18.56
N GLN A 143 -2.32 -5.87 -18.52
CA GLN A 143 -2.67 -7.25 -18.86
C GLN A 143 -2.43 -7.56 -20.33
N GLU A 144 -2.79 -6.65 -21.25
CA GLU A 144 -2.51 -6.79 -22.68
C GLU A 144 -1.01 -6.99 -22.97
N ILE A 145 -0.15 -6.21 -22.29
CA ILE A 145 1.30 -6.36 -22.41
C ILE A 145 1.75 -7.71 -21.82
N ALA A 146 1.24 -8.07 -20.64
CA ALA A 146 1.59 -9.33 -20.00
C ALA A 146 1.22 -10.54 -20.88
N ASP A 147 0.03 -10.54 -21.47
CA ASP A 147 -0.44 -11.60 -22.37
C ASP A 147 0.43 -11.68 -23.64
N LYS A 148 0.74 -10.53 -24.25
CA LYS A 148 1.58 -10.43 -25.43
C LYS A 148 2.97 -11.03 -25.24
N TYR A 149 3.57 -10.83 -24.04
CA TYR A 149 4.93 -11.26 -23.74
C TYR A 149 4.98 -12.48 -22.82
N ASN A 150 3.84 -13.10 -22.52
CA ASN A 150 3.71 -14.24 -21.59
C ASN A 150 4.36 -13.97 -20.22
N LEU A 151 4.10 -12.79 -19.66
CA LEU A 151 4.58 -12.35 -18.36
C LEU A 151 3.52 -12.60 -17.29
N LYS A 152 3.96 -12.80 -16.06
CA LYS A 152 3.09 -12.82 -14.89
C LYS A 152 2.83 -11.40 -14.37
N VAL A 153 1.66 -11.18 -13.77
CA VAL A 153 1.32 -9.90 -13.14
C VAL A 153 1.04 -10.12 -11.65
N ILE A 154 1.81 -9.46 -10.79
CA ILE A 154 1.63 -9.46 -9.34
C ILE A 154 1.41 -8.01 -8.90
N TYR A 155 0.22 -7.66 -8.44
CA TYR A 155 -0.03 -6.33 -7.92
C TYR A 155 0.47 -6.19 -6.47
N ASP A 156 1.34 -5.20 -6.22
CA ASP A 156 1.51 -4.66 -4.89
C ASP A 156 0.31 -3.75 -4.60
N ALA A 157 -0.67 -4.32 -3.93
CA ALA A 157 -1.93 -3.69 -3.57
C ALA A 157 -1.97 -3.23 -2.11
N ALA A 158 -0.79 -2.98 -1.50
CA ALA A 158 -0.66 -2.61 -0.08
C ALA A 158 -1.51 -1.41 0.34
N HIS A 159 -1.96 -0.57 -0.60
CA HIS A 159 -2.80 0.61 -0.36
C HIS A 159 -4.24 0.46 -0.85
N ALA A 160 -4.62 -0.71 -1.38
CA ALA A 160 -5.83 -0.85 -2.20
C ALA A 160 -6.98 -1.62 -1.50
N PHE A 161 -6.93 -1.76 -0.16
CA PHE A 161 -8.00 -2.41 0.59
C PHE A 161 -9.36 -1.76 0.33
N GLY A 162 -10.34 -2.55 -0.11
CA GLY A 162 -11.72 -2.13 -0.34
C GLY A 162 -11.93 -1.19 -1.53
N VAL A 163 -10.92 -0.95 -2.37
CA VAL A 163 -11.09 -0.18 -3.61
C VAL A 163 -11.79 -1.03 -4.66
N GLN A 164 -12.76 -0.43 -5.36
CA GLN A 164 -13.57 -1.08 -6.40
C GLN A 164 -13.62 -0.22 -7.65
N ASP A 165 -13.44 -0.84 -8.79
CA ASP A 165 -13.75 -0.31 -10.12
C ASP A 165 -15.15 -0.81 -10.58
N GLU A 166 -15.55 -0.52 -11.82
CA GLU A 166 -16.84 -0.92 -12.39
C GLU A 166 -17.11 -2.44 -12.31
N GLY A 167 -16.07 -3.27 -12.28
CA GLY A 167 -16.20 -4.73 -12.22
C GLY A 167 -16.09 -5.31 -10.79
N GLY A 168 -15.96 -4.48 -9.76
CA GLY A 168 -15.80 -4.89 -8.35
C GLY A 168 -14.40 -4.63 -7.80
N SER A 169 -13.90 -5.50 -6.91
CA SER A 169 -12.60 -5.30 -6.27
C SER A 169 -11.44 -5.20 -7.27
N ILE A 170 -10.60 -4.18 -7.17
CA ILE A 170 -9.39 -4.08 -8.00
C ILE A 170 -8.36 -5.17 -7.68
N LEU A 171 -8.52 -5.87 -6.55
CA LEU A 171 -7.64 -6.95 -6.14
C LEU A 171 -7.83 -8.24 -6.97
N ARG A 172 -8.86 -8.29 -7.85
CA ARG A 172 -9.13 -9.43 -8.74
C ARG A 172 -8.21 -9.50 -9.95
N HIS A 173 -7.50 -8.40 -10.26
CA HIS A 173 -6.66 -8.30 -11.44
C HIS A 173 -5.28 -8.96 -11.25
N GLY A 174 -4.68 -9.37 -12.38
CA GLY A 174 -3.40 -10.07 -12.43
C GLY A 174 -3.46 -11.53 -11.97
N ASP A 175 -2.31 -12.17 -11.88
CA ASP A 175 -2.18 -13.54 -11.36
C ASP A 175 -2.36 -13.60 -9.84
N LEU A 176 -1.82 -12.59 -9.12
CA LEU A 176 -1.93 -12.43 -7.66
C LEU A 176 -1.93 -10.94 -7.28
N SER A 177 -2.62 -10.60 -6.20
CA SER A 177 -2.52 -9.29 -5.55
C SER A 177 -2.09 -9.46 -4.09
N ALA A 178 -1.04 -8.75 -3.68
CA ALA A 178 -0.57 -8.76 -2.29
C ALA A 178 -1.01 -7.48 -1.56
N ILE A 179 -1.63 -7.63 -0.40
CA ILE A 179 -2.16 -6.53 0.39
C ILE A 179 -1.51 -6.50 1.78
N SER A 180 -1.42 -5.31 2.35
CA SER A 180 -0.83 -5.08 3.68
C SER A 180 -1.91 -4.69 4.68
N PHE A 181 -1.84 -5.28 5.87
CA PHE A 181 -2.66 -4.96 7.04
C PHE A 181 -1.81 -4.39 8.19
N HIS A 182 -0.71 -3.72 7.84
CA HIS A 182 0.11 -3.00 8.80
C HIS A 182 -0.70 -1.90 9.49
N ALA A 183 -0.36 -1.54 10.75
CA ALA A 183 -1.07 -0.55 11.57
C ALA A 183 -1.36 0.79 10.87
N THR A 184 -0.54 1.20 9.89
CA THR A 184 -0.73 2.45 9.14
C THR A 184 -1.75 2.35 8.00
N LYS A 185 -2.27 1.18 7.69
CA LYS A 185 -3.21 0.97 6.57
C LYS A 185 -4.65 1.25 6.99
N VAL A 186 -5.52 1.46 6.01
CA VAL A 186 -6.94 1.75 6.24
C VAL A 186 -7.67 0.62 6.98
N PHE A 187 -7.29 -0.61 6.70
CA PHE A 187 -7.63 -1.81 7.46
C PHE A 187 -6.34 -2.40 8.01
N ASN A 188 -6.31 -2.70 9.30
CA ASN A 188 -5.11 -3.22 9.94
C ASN A 188 -5.41 -4.37 10.90
N THR A 189 -4.38 -5.17 11.15
CA THR A 189 -4.37 -6.26 12.12
C THR A 189 -3.17 -6.15 13.07
N PHE A 190 -2.82 -4.92 13.50
CA PHE A 190 -1.51 -4.52 14.05
C PHE A 190 -0.41 -4.73 13.00
N GLU A 191 -0.01 -5.95 12.79
CA GLU A 191 0.77 -6.46 11.67
C GLU A 191 -0.02 -7.52 10.94
N GLY A 192 0.06 -7.52 9.61
CA GLY A 192 -0.61 -8.49 8.77
C GLY A 192 -0.48 -8.20 7.29
N GLY A 193 -0.96 -9.14 6.51
CA GLY A 193 -1.05 -9.04 5.06
C GLY A 193 -1.82 -10.21 4.49
N ALA A 194 -2.04 -10.18 3.19
CA ALA A 194 -2.69 -11.27 2.50
C ALA A 194 -2.28 -11.34 1.03
N ILE A 195 -2.51 -12.49 0.41
CA ILE A 195 -2.49 -12.68 -1.04
C ILE A 195 -3.90 -13.04 -1.48
N ILE A 196 -4.40 -12.31 -2.46
CA ILE A 196 -5.63 -12.65 -3.17
C ILE A 196 -5.28 -13.67 -4.23
N CYS A 197 -6.00 -14.79 -4.21
CA CYS A 197 -5.76 -15.94 -5.08
C CYS A 197 -6.94 -16.13 -6.04
N PRO A 198 -6.68 -16.49 -7.31
CA PRO A 198 -7.76 -16.71 -8.28
C PRO A 198 -8.60 -17.96 -8.00
N ASP A 199 -8.04 -18.94 -7.29
CA ASP A 199 -8.68 -20.23 -7.03
C ASP A 199 -8.13 -20.94 -5.78
N LYS A 200 -8.85 -21.96 -5.32
CA LYS A 200 -8.50 -22.80 -4.16
C LYS A 200 -7.16 -23.53 -4.29
N LYS A 201 -6.79 -23.94 -5.51
CA LYS A 201 -5.53 -24.66 -5.75
C LYS A 201 -4.33 -23.74 -5.53
N THR A 202 -4.41 -22.52 -6.04
CA THR A 202 -3.40 -21.48 -5.83
C THR A 202 -3.32 -21.10 -4.34
N LYS A 203 -4.44 -20.91 -3.67
CA LYS A 203 -4.48 -20.67 -2.21
C LYS A 203 -3.83 -21.80 -1.44
N GLN A 204 -4.14 -23.06 -1.76
CA GLN A 204 -3.55 -24.21 -1.08
C GLN A 204 -2.01 -24.25 -1.26
N HIS A 205 -1.53 -23.98 -2.49
CA HIS A 205 -0.09 -23.89 -2.74
C HIS A 205 0.57 -22.80 -1.90
N ILE A 206 -0.03 -21.60 -1.84
CA ILE A 206 0.45 -20.48 -1.03
C ILE A 206 0.39 -20.81 0.46
N ASN A 207 -0.65 -21.50 0.94
CA ASN A 207 -0.77 -21.97 2.31
C ASN A 207 0.35 -22.94 2.70
N ASN A 208 0.74 -23.84 1.79
CA ASN A 208 1.88 -24.71 2.01
C ASN A 208 3.19 -23.90 2.12
N LEU A 209 3.43 -22.97 1.19
CA LEU A 209 4.63 -22.11 1.20
C LEU A 209 4.75 -21.28 2.49
N LYS A 210 3.65 -20.68 2.97
CA LYS A 210 3.67 -19.89 4.22
C LYS A 210 3.78 -20.74 5.49
N ASN A 211 3.71 -22.08 5.35
CA ASN A 211 3.89 -23.04 6.43
C ASN A 211 5.05 -24.01 6.13
N PHE A 212 6.24 -23.48 5.82
CA PHE A 212 7.48 -24.23 5.57
C PHE A 212 7.40 -25.25 4.42
N GLY A 213 6.37 -25.19 3.57
CA GLY A 213 6.15 -26.17 2.49
C GLY A 213 5.45 -27.46 2.92
N PHE A 214 4.95 -27.55 4.15
CA PHE A 214 4.23 -28.73 4.64
C PHE A 214 2.83 -28.83 4.00
N VAL A 215 2.50 -30.06 3.57
CA VAL A 215 1.13 -30.46 3.19
C VAL A 215 0.47 -31.32 4.27
N ASP A 216 1.27 -32.04 5.02
CA ASP A 216 0.88 -32.84 6.21
C ASP A 216 2.04 -32.86 7.21
N GLU A 217 1.95 -33.72 8.24
CA GLU A 217 2.92 -33.80 9.34
C GLU A 217 4.34 -34.15 8.87
N VAL A 218 4.51 -34.90 7.78
CA VAL A 218 5.79 -35.45 7.36
C VAL A 218 6.20 -35.06 5.94
N THR A 219 5.28 -34.53 5.14
CA THR A 219 5.50 -34.25 3.71
C THR A 219 5.79 -32.80 3.46
N VAL A 220 6.99 -32.48 2.97
CA VAL A 220 7.40 -31.13 2.53
C VAL A 220 7.51 -31.13 1.01
N VAL A 221 6.72 -30.29 0.33
CA VAL A 221 6.62 -30.24 -1.14
C VAL A 221 7.38 -29.07 -1.78
N ALA A 222 7.80 -28.10 -1.00
CA ALA A 222 8.54 -26.94 -1.48
C ALA A 222 9.33 -26.28 -0.35
N PRO A 223 10.41 -25.53 -0.66
CA PRO A 223 11.03 -24.62 0.31
C PRO A 223 10.03 -23.52 0.68
N GLY A 224 9.57 -23.53 1.93
CA GLY A 224 8.63 -22.54 2.46
C GLY A 224 9.21 -21.76 3.63
N ILE A 225 8.42 -20.81 4.13
CA ILE A 225 8.77 -19.95 5.26
C ILE A 225 7.68 -19.95 6.32
N ASN A 226 7.93 -19.37 7.49
CA ASN A 226 6.89 -19.10 8.46
C ASN A 226 6.27 -17.72 8.18
N GLY A 227 5.21 -17.70 7.38
CA GLY A 227 4.47 -16.48 7.05
C GLY A 227 3.08 -16.39 7.71
N LYS A 228 2.77 -17.30 8.62
CA LYS A 228 1.41 -17.44 9.20
C LYS A 228 1.02 -16.23 10.05
N MET A 229 -0.21 -15.76 9.90
CA MET A 229 -0.84 -14.80 10.81
C MET A 229 -1.25 -15.49 12.10
N SER A 230 -1.12 -14.82 13.25
CA SER A 230 -1.56 -15.33 14.55
C SER A 230 -3.08 -15.19 14.75
N GLU A 231 -3.64 -15.96 15.69
CA GLU A 231 -5.05 -15.84 16.07
C GLU A 231 -5.41 -14.47 16.63
N VAL A 232 -4.52 -13.85 17.41
CA VAL A 232 -4.75 -12.51 17.97
C VAL A 232 -4.86 -11.44 16.87
N ASN A 233 -3.97 -11.46 15.87
CA ASN A 233 -4.05 -10.55 14.73
C ASN A 233 -5.32 -10.80 13.91
N SER A 234 -5.69 -12.08 13.72
CA SER A 234 -6.91 -12.45 13.00
C SER A 234 -8.18 -12.02 13.73
N ALA A 235 -8.23 -12.19 15.03
CA ALA A 235 -9.35 -11.76 15.87
C ALA A 235 -9.51 -10.22 15.84
N PHE A 236 -8.40 -9.48 15.89
CA PHE A 236 -8.45 -8.04 15.74
C PHE A 236 -8.93 -7.62 14.35
N GLY A 237 -8.52 -8.34 13.30
CA GLY A 237 -9.02 -8.13 11.94
C GLY A 237 -10.53 -8.32 11.81
N LEU A 238 -11.09 -9.34 12.46
CA LEU A 238 -12.55 -9.54 12.53
C LEU A 238 -13.27 -8.38 13.19
N LEU A 239 -12.71 -7.86 14.27
CA LEU A 239 -13.27 -6.68 14.94
C LEU A 239 -13.15 -5.42 14.06
N GLN A 240 -12.00 -5.21 13.41
CA GLN A 240 -11.78 -4.09 12.49
C GLN A 240 -12.79 -4.07 11.32
N LEU A 241 -13.16 -5.23 10.78
CA LEU A 241 -14.14 -5.32 9.69
C LEU A 241 -15.51 -4.77 10.06
N LYS A 242 -15.92 -4.82 11.33
CA LYS A 242 -17.19 -4.23 11.78
C LYS A 242 -17.22 -2.71 11.65
N TYR A 243 -16.05 -2.08 11.68
CA TYR A 243 -15.90 -0.63 11.72
C TYR A 243 -15.33 -0.01 10.44
N ILE A 244 -14.91 -0.86 9.48
CA ILE A 244 -14.14 -0.39 8.33
C ILE A 244 -14.90 0.64 7.48
N ASP A 245 -16.20 0.44 7.24
CA ASP A 245 -16.98 1.38 6.42
C ASP A 245 -17.15 2.74 7.12
N THR A 246 -17.29 2.75 8.44
CA THR A 246 -17.29 3.99 9.24
C THR A 246 -15.94 4.69 9.15
N ALA A 247 -14.83 3.94 9.23
CA ALA A 247 -13.49 4.49 9.10
C ALA A 247 -13.24 5.07 7.71
N LEU A 248 -13.68 4.39 6.64
CA LEU A 248 -13.59 4.89 5.27
C LEU A 248 -14.45 6.14 5.04
N ALA A 249 -15.66 6.17 5.59
CA ALA A 249 -16.54 7.37 5.53
C ALA A 249 -15.89 8.57 6.23
N SER A 250 -15.25 8.37 7.37
CA SER A 250 -14.51 9.44 8.07
C SER A 250 -13.33 9.96 7.22
N ARG A 251 -12.53 9.07 6.59
CA ARG A 251 -11.45 9.47 5.67
C ARG A 251 -11.95 10.25 4.47
N LYS A 252 -13.12 9.88 3.92
CA LYS A 252 -13.78 10.62 2.83
C LYS A 252 -14.07 12.07 3.20
N LEU A 253 -14.50 12.32 4.44
CA LEU A 253 -14.75 13.69 4.92
C LEU A 253 -13.46 14.50 5.02
N VAL A 254 -12.37 13.90 5.46
CA VAL A 254 -11.04 14.53 5.50
C VAL A 254 -10.55 14.86 4.08
N ASP A 255 -10.64 13.91 3.14
CA ASP A 255 -10.30 14.14 1.72
C ASP A 255 -11.10 15.31 1.13
N ALA A 256 -12.41 15.32 1.33
CA ALA A 256 -13.29 16.38 0.86
C ALA A 256 -12.94 17.76 1.46
N HIS A 257 -12.59 17.81 2.75
CA HIS A 257 -12.13 19.03 3.40
C HIS A 257 -10.88 19.60 2.72
N TYR A 258 -9.84 18.78 2.53
CA TYR A 258 -8.61 19.23 1.88
C TYR A 258 -8.84 19.68 0.44
N ARG A 259 -9.60 18.91 -0.36
CA ARG A 259 -9.92 19.31 -1.74
C ARG A 259 -10.63 20.65 -1.80
N ASN A 260 -11.63 20.87 -0.94
CA ASN A 260 -12.38 22.12 -0.89
C ASN A 260 -11.50 23.31 -0.44
N THR A 261 -10.67 23.10 0.57
CA THR A 261 -9.89 24.20 1.18
C THR A 261 -8.66 24.56 0.36
N LEU A 262 -7.98 23.54 -0.26
CA LEU A 262 -6.73 23.73 -0.96
C LEU A 262 -6.87 23.94 -2.48
N SER A 263 -8.07 23.78 -3.04
CA SER A 263 -8.31 23.88 -4.50
C SER A 263 -7.88 25.18 -5.15
N ASN A 264 -7.91 26.29 -4.40
CA ASN A 264 -7.58 27.63 -4.88
C ASN A 264 -6.20 28.12 -4.38
N VAL A 265 -5.40 27.25 -3.74
CA VAL A 265 -4.07 27.64 -3.28
C VAL A 265 -3.10 27.58 -4.45
N HIS A 266 -2.59 28.76 -4.86
CA HIS A 266 -1.65 28.86 -5.97
C HIS A 266 -0.38 28.07 -5.71
N GLY A 267 0.02 27.23 -6.67
CA GLY A 267 1.19 26.35 -6.54
C GLY A 267 0.99 25.09 -5.69
N ILE A 268 -0.24 24.79 -5.27
CA ILE A 268 -0.62 23.50 -4.69
C ILE A 268 -1.53 22.77 -5.67
N SER A 269 -1.15 21.54 -6.01
CA SER A 269 -1.97 20.66 -6.82
C SER A 269 -2.10 19.27 -6.14
N PHE A 270 -3.05 18.47 -6.59
CA PHE A 270 -3.26 17.12 -6.08
C PHE A 270 -3.85 16.23 -7.16
N LEU A 271 -3.72 14.92 -6.98
CA LEU A 271 -4.28 13.94 -7.89
C LEU A 271 -5.76 14.19 -8.13
N LYS A 272 -6.16 14.20 -9.40
CA LYS A 272 -7.57 14.23 -9.75
C LYS A 272 -8.24 12.98 -9.21
N PRO A 273 -9.49 13.09 -8.72
CA PRO A 273 -10.26 11.90 -8.39
C PRO A 273 -10.34 10.98 -9.61
N ILE A 274 -10.07 9.70 -9.40
CA ILE A 274 -10.34 8.66 -10.39
C ILE A 274 -11.80 8.26 -10.21
N ASP A 275 -12.50 8.03 -11.29
CA ASP A 275 -13.86 7.51 -11.25
C ASP A 275 -13.84 6.05 -10.80
N LEU A 276 -14.31 5.81 -9.58
CA LEU A 276 -14.31 4.52 -8.92
C LEU A 276 -15.64 4.30 -8.23
N GLU A 277 -16.11 3.07 -8.25
CA GLU A 277 -17.30 2.66 -7.49
C GLU A 277 -17.07 2.83 -5.99
N LYS A 278 -15.87 2.48 -5.49
CA LYS A 278 -15.50 2.65 -4.09
C LYS A 278 -14.02 3.03 -3.97
N HIS A 279 -13.75 4.15 -3.27
CA HIS A 279 -12.42 4.61 -2.93
C HIS A 279 -12.14 4.42 -1.43
N ASN A 280 -10.88 4.22 -1.03
CA ASN A 280 -10.52 3.99 0.36
C ASN A 280 -9.84 5.18 1.04
N PHE A 281 -9.47 6.23 0.30
CA PHE A 281 -8.85 7.44 0.84
C PHE A 281 -7.62 7.14 1.71
N SER A 282 -6.76 6.22 1.24
CA SER A 282 -5.58 5.75 2.00
C SER A 282 -4.61 6.87 2.32
N TYR A 283 -4.40 7.79 1.37
CA TYR A 283 -3.48 8.92 1.45
C TYR A 283 -4.07 10.15 0.81
N PHE A 284 -3.60 11.33 1.23
CA PHE A 284 -3.90 12.59 0.56
C PHE A 284 -2.59 13.25 0.12
N PRO A 285 -2.04 12.90 -1.06
CA PRO A 285 -0.86 13.53 -1.62
C PRO A 285 -1.20 14.89 -2.21
N ILE A 286 -0.42 15.91 -1.84
CA ILE A 286 -0.35 17.20 -2.52
C ILE A 286 0.98 17.31 -3.25
N LEU A 287 1.02 18.08 -4.34
CA LEU A 287 2.23 18.51 -5.00
C LEU A 287 2.46 19.98 -4.69
N VAL A 288 3.65 20.29 -4.21
CA VAL A 288 4.14 21.67 -4.04
C VAL A 288 4.87 22.04 -5.31
N GLU A 289 4.19 22.82 -6.15
CA GLU A 289 4.71 23.25 -7.45
C GLU A 289 5.73 24.39 -7.31
N ASP A 290 6.48 24.67 -8.35
CA ASP A 290 7.54 25.66 -8.32
C ASP A 290 7.00 27.10 -8.12
N GLU A 291 5.71 27.32 -8.40
CA GLU A 291 5.00 28.58 -8.21
C GLU A 291 4.50 28.81 -6.78
N TYR A 292 4.58 27.78 -5.92
CA TYR A 292 4.20 27.95 -4.52
C TYR A 292 5.21 28.81 -3.77
N ILE A 293 4.75 29.56 -2.77
CA ILE A 293 5.55 30.59 -2.08
C ILE A 293 6.81 30.07 -1.36
N ILE A 294 6.81 28.80 -0.98
CA ILE A 294 7.96 28.11 -0.38
C ILE A 294 8.14 26.73 -1.04
N SER A 295 9.36 26.18 -0.97
CA SER A 295 9.64 24.86 -1.52
C SER A 295 8.93 23.74 -0.75
N ARG A 296 8.81 22.54 -1.39
CA ARG A 296 8.29 21.35 -0.76
C ARG A 296 8.97 21.03 0.58
N ASP A 297 10.29 21.17 0.65
CA ASP A 297 11.01 20.84 1.87
C ASP A 297 10.83 21.92 2.95
N GLU A 298 10.75 23.20 2.60
CA GLU A 298 10.38 24.26 3.54
C GLU A 298 8.97 24.02 4.11
N LEU A 299 7.99 23.69 3.27
CA LEU A 299 6.64 23.35 3.76
C LEU A 299 6.65 22.11 4.67
N TYR A 300 7.42 21.08 4.30
CA TYR A 300 7.56 19.88 5.13
C TYR A 300 8.12 20.20 6.52
N TYR A 301 9.13 21.06 6.62
CA TYR A 301 9.71 21.47 7.91
C TYR A 301 8.77 22.40 8.68
N LEU A 302 8.10 23.33 8.00
CA LEU A 302 7.10 24.21 8.62
C LEU A 302 5.95 23.41 9.27
N LEU A 303 5.44 22.38 8.58
CA LEU A 303 4.46 21.47 9.16
C LEU A 303 5.01 20.77 10.42
N ARG A 304 6.26 20.30 10.40
CA ARG A 304 6.88 19.63 11.56
C ARG A 304 7.11 20.58 12.74
N GLU A 305 7.46 21.83 12.50
CA GLU A 305 7.58 22.87 13.54
C GLU A 305 6.25 23.14 14.25
N ASN A 306 5.14 22.86 13.57
CA ASN A 306 3.79 22.91 14.12
C ASN A 306 3.26 21.53 14.59
N ASN A 307 4.14 20.57 14.91
CA ASN A 307 3.79 19.21 15.35
C ASN A 307 2.98 18.40 14.33
N ILE A 308 3.01 18.74 13.04
CA ILE A 308 2.32 18.03 11.95
C ILE A 308 3.34 17.18 11.20
N TYR A 309 3.25 15.85 11.34
CA TYR A 309 4.20 14.89 10.81
C TYR A 309 3.70 14.29 9.48
N ALA A 310 3.55 15.15 8.46
CA ALA A 310 3.32 14.74 7.09
C ALA A 310 4.49 13.86 6.56
N ARG A 311 4.29 13.17 5.44
CA ARG A 311 5.29 12.29 4.84
C ARG A 311 5.53 12.62 3.38
N ARG A 312 6.80 12.51 2.95
CA ARG A 312 7.20 12.67 1.54
C ARG A 312 7.17 11.31 0.84
N TYR A 313 5.98 10.72 0.70
CA TYR A 313 5.79 9.44 0.03
C TYR A 313 5.57 9.68 -1.48
N PHE A 314 6.55 9.31 -2.38
CA PHE A 314 7.76 8.56 -2.01
C PHE A 314 9.00 9.36 -2.39
N TYR A 315 9.74 9.77 -1.39
CA TYR A 315 11.04 10.45 -1.53
C TYR A 315 11.99 9.95 -0.43
N PRO A 316 13.27 9.60 -0.77
CA PRO A 316 13.78 9.45 -2.14
C PRO A 316 13.06 8.32 -2.90
N LEU A 317 13.19 8.26 -4.22
CA LEU A 317 12.74 7.13 -5.00
C LEU A 317 13.48 5.85 -4.57
N VAL A 318 12.83 4.69 -4.67
CA VAL A 318 13.47 3.40 -4.37
C VAL A 318 14.71 3.21 -5.24
N SER A 319 14.61 3.57 -6.51
CA SER A 319 15.72 3.52 -7.49
C SER A 319 16.94 4.36 -7.10
N ASP A 320 16.75 5.42 -6.32
CA ASP A 320 17.82 6.36 -5.95
C ASP A 320 18.51 5.96 -4.62
N THR A 321 18.04 4.91 -3.96
CA THR A 321 18.67 4.37 -2.75
C THR A 321 20.00 3.68 -3.09
N ALA A 322 20.91 3.59 -2.12
CA ALA A 322 22.24 3.00 -2.30
C ALA A 322 22.21 1.59 -2.90
N GLN A 323 21.15 0.83 -2.62
CA GLN A 323 20.97 -0.54 -3.10
C GLN A 323 20.76 -0.61 -4.62
N TYR A 324 20.16 0.41 -5.24
CA TYR A 324 19.71 0.35 -6.63
C TYR A 324 20.33 1.43 -7.53
N ASN A 325 20.85 2.54 -6.99
CA ASN A 325 21.26 3.72 -7.76
C ASN A 325 22.32 3.42 -8.84
N SER A 326 23.20 2.45 -8.62
CA SER A 326 24.20 2.06 -9.63
C SER A 326 23.60 1.41 -10.87
N ARG A 327 22.41 0.80 -10.74
CA ARG A 327 21.70 0.08 -11.81
C ARG A 327 20.85 0.99 -12.68
N VAL A 328 20.52 2.20 -12.22
CA VAL A 328 19.55 3.10 -12.87
C VAL A 328 20.14 4.36 -13.50
N LYS A 329 21.47 4.45 -13.60
CA LYS A 329 22.17 5.65 -14.12
C LYS A 329 21.68 6.13 -15.49
N ASN A 330 21.25 5.20 -16.34
CA ASN A 330 20.81 5.47 -17.72
C ASN A 330 19.31 5.29 -17.94
N ILE A 331 18.52 5.08 -16.86
CA ILE A 331 17.07 4.90 -16.98
C ILE A 331 16.38 6.26 -16.89
N ASN A 332 15.50 6.52 -17.85
CA ASN A 332 14.69 7.73 -17.85
C ASN A 332 13.50 7.60 -16.87
N LEU A 333 13.63 8.22 -15.70
CA LEU A 333 12.62 8.26 -14.64
C LEU A 333 12.18 9.71 -14.38
N LYS A 334 11.93 10.46 -15.45
CA LYS A 334 11.70 11.93 -15.39
C LYS A 334 10.44 12.27 -14.58
N ALA A 335 9.33 11.57 -14.81
CA ALA A 335 8.08 11.83 -14.10
C ALA A 335 8.21 11.49 -12.61
N ALA A 336 8.71 10.29 -12.29
CA ALA A 336 8.91 9.87 -10.90
C ALA A 336 9.83 10.82 -10.13
N ARG A 337 10.96 11.24 -10.73
CA ARG A 337 11.90 12.18 -10.10
C ARG A 337 11.29 13.57 -9.90
N SER A 338 10.50 14.06 -10.84
CA SER A 338 9.80 15.34 -10.71
C SER A 338 8.80 15.28 -9.56
N ILE A 339 7.91 14.28 -9.56
CA ILE A 339 6.85 14.12 -8.57
C ILE A 339 7.43 13.86 -7.17
N SER A 340 8.45 13.02 -7.05
CA SER A 340 9.06 12.73 -5.74
C SER A 340 9.64 13.97 -5.05
N LYS A 341 10.09 14.97 -5.83
CA LYS A 341 10.59 16.25 -5.29
C LYS A 341 9.48 17.20 -4.84
N LYS A 342 8.24 17.00 -5.30
CA LYS A 342 7.11 17.90 -5.07
C LYS A 342 6.10 17.35 -4.06
N VAL A 343 6.04 16.03 -3.87
CA VAL A 343 4.99 15.37 -3.10
C VAL A 343 5.14 15.51 -1.59
N ILE A 344 4.00 15.78 -0.92
CA ILE A 344 3.77 15.61 0.53
C ILE A 344 2.43 14.92 0.71
N CYS A 345 2.38 13.82 1.46
CA CYS A 345 1.14 13.23 1.93
C CYS A 345 0.72 13.90 3.24
N LEU A 346 -0.42 14.57 3.23
CA LEU A 346 -1.00 15.19 4.42
C LEU A 346 -1.63 14.15 5.35
N PRO A 347 -1.77 14.47 6.65
CA PRO A 347 -2.47 13.61 7.60
C PRO A 347 -3.87 13.27 7.14
N ILE A 348 -4.21 11.98 7.13
CA ILE A 348 -5.55 11.47 6.84
C ILE A 348 -5.80 10.19 7.63
N PHE A 349 -6.76 10.23 8.58
CA PHE A 349 -7.13 9.08 9.40
C PHE A 349 -8.55 9.26 9.96
N PRO A 350 -9.21 8.17 10.39
CA PRO A 350 -10.54 8.24 10.97
C PRO A 350 -10.55 9.01 12.29
N GLY A 351 -11.57 9.85 12.50
CA GLY A 351 -11.72 10.62 13.74
C GLY A 351 -10.82 11.86 13.83
N MET A 352 -10.21 12.27 12.72
CA MET A 352 -9.40 13.49 12.69
C MET A 352 -10.25 14.72 13.06
N GLU A 353 -9.81 15.46 14.08
CA GLU A 353 -10.52 16.61 14.59
C GLU A 353 -10.57 17.76 13.57
N GLN A 354 -11.67 18.50 13.58
CA GLN A 354 -11.85 19.63 12.67
C GLN A 354 -10.85 20.77 12.93
N SER A 355 -10.44 20.94 14.20
CA SER A 355 -9.37 21.85 14.61
C SER A 355 -8.04 21.54 13.94
N SER A 356 -7.66 20.26 13.90
CA SER A 356 -6.44 19.77 13.23
C SER A 356 -6.50 19.98 11.71
N LEU A 357 -7.65 19.70 11.10
CA LEU A 357 -7.86 19.95 9.66
C LEU A 357 -7.72 21.44 9.31
N PHE A 358 -8.31 22.31 10.16
CA PHE A 358 -8.20 23.75 9.98
C PHE A 358 -6.77 24.26 10.17
N GLU A 359 -6.04 23.77 11.17
CA GLU A 359 -4.66 24.13 11.44
C GLU A 359 -3.74 23.75 10.25
N ILE A 360 -3.81 22.50 9.77
CA ILE A 360 -3.04 22.04 8.60
C ILE A 360 -3.34 22.89 7.37
N SER A 361 -4.62 23.09 7.07
CA SER A 361 -5.05 23.87 5.91
C SER A 361 -4.60 25.32 6.01
N SER A 362 -4.67 25.93 7.19
CA SER A 362 -4.26 27.32 7.41
C SER A 362 -2.77 27.53 7.16
N ILE A 363 -1.92 26.60 7.60
CA ILE A 363 -0.48 26.63 7.34
C ILE A 363 -0.21 26.57 5.82
N ILE A 364 -0.92 25.71 5.09
CA ILE A 364 -0.73 25.56 3.65
C ILE A 364 -1.30 26.78 2.90
N CYS A 365 -2.43 27.33 3.32
CA CYS A 365 -3.02 28.51 2.67
C CYS A 365 -2.24 29.79 2.91
N LYS A 366 -1.54 29.92 4.05
CA LYS A 366 -0.80 31.11 4.46
C LYS A 366 0.53 30.74 5.13
N PRO A 367 1.50 30.20 4.39
CA PRO A 367 2.78 29.84 4.99
C PRO A 367 3.53 31.11 5.42
N ILE A 368 3.75 31.26 6.73
CA ILE A 368 4.56 32.33 7.28
C ILE A 368 6.02 31.87 7.21
N LYS A 369 6.86 32.59 6.49
CA LYS A 369 8.32 32.38 6.54
C LYS A 369 8.81 32.82 7.92
N ASN A 370 8.94 31.90 8.85
CA ASN A 370 9.90 32.07 9.94
C ASN A 370 11.30 31.81 9.36
N ASP A 371 12.33 32.53 9.84
CA ASP A 371 13.73 32.29 9.42
C ASP A 371 14.10 30.83 9.73
N ILE A 372 13.85 29.94 8.76
CA ILE A 372 14.11 28.51 8.89
C ILE A 372 15.62 28.34 8.91
N LYS A 373 16.20 28.14 10.07
CA LYS A 373 17.60 27.70 10.22
C LYS A 373 17.68 26.28 9.60
N THR A 374 18.14 26.23 8.36
CA THR A 374 18.52 24.96 7.72
C THR A 374 19.74 24.42 8.48
N ASN A 375 19.50 23.47 9.39
CA ASN A 375 20.56 22.60 9.88
C ASN A 375 20.88 21.62 8.73
N THR A 376 21.95 21.92 8.01
CA THR A 376 22.60 21.05 7.02
C THR A 376 23.19 19.81 7.67
#